data_5875701cc52d4a8bf0079c91ab0e77fa
#
_entry.id   5875701cc52d4a8bf0079c91ab0e77fa
#
_cell.length_a   1.000
_cell.length_b   1.000
_cell.length_c   1.000
_cell.angle_alpha   90.00
_cell.angle_beta   90.00
_cell.angle_gamma   90.00
#
_symmetry.space_group_name_H-M   'P 1'
#
loop_
_entity.id
_entity.type
_entity.pdbx_description
1 polymer ?
#
loop_
_entity_poly.entity_id
_entity_poly.type
_entity_poly.pdbx_seq_one_letter_code
_entity_poly.pdbx_strand_id
1 'polypeptide(L)'
;VAGGQAFVKSAPVSLLLVSDLSRLGDAKNTHTQLMGAVDAGIVSQNISIFCSAAKLATVPRASMDTAKLKSVLKLTDTQLPLMNHPVGYHK
;
A
#
# COMPACT_ATOMS: atom_id res chain seq x y z
N VAL A 1 6.05 11.33 2.64
CA VAL A 1 4.67 11.21 2.18
C VAL A 1 4.10 9.82 2.47
N ALA A 2 4.84 8.76 2.24
CA ALA A 2 4.37 7.39 2.46
C ALA A 2 4.53 6.90 3.92
N GLY A 3 4.88 7.76 4.83
CA GLY A 3 5.03 7.46 6.25
C GLY A 3 6.08 8.34 6.89
N GLY A 4 6.10 8.38 8.23
CA GLY A 4 6.99 9.25 8.99
C GLY A 4 8.06 8.54 9.80
N GLN A 5 8.13 7.22 9.78
CA GLN A 5 9.12 6.48 10.54
C GLN A 5 10.49 6.51 9.85
N ALA A 6 11.55 6.51 10.67
CA ALA A 6 12.92 6.60 10.15
C ALA A 6 13.25 5.45 9.17
N PHE A 7 12.76 4.24 9.45
CA PHE A 7 12.95 3.08 8.56
C PHE A 7 12.39 3.34 7.16
N VAL A 8 11.21 3.95 7.09
CA VAL A 8 10.55 4.24 5.81
C VAL A 8 11.38 5.22 5.00
N LYS A 9 11.95 6.24 5.65
CA LYS A 9 12.77 7.24 4.97
C LYS A 9 14.09 6.66 4.46
N SER A 10 14.64 5.65 5.13
CA SER A 10 15.91 5.05 4.75
C SER A 10 15.76 3.87 3.78
N ALA A 11 14.55 3.36 3.58
CA ALA A 11 14.32 2.25 2.67
C ALA A 11 14.55 2.69 1.22
N PRO A 12 15.30 1.92 0.41
CA PRO A 12 15.56 2.28 -0.99
C PRO A 12 14.31 2.25 -1.86
N VAL A 13 13.29 1.47 -1.51
CA VAL A 13 12.07 1.33 -2.28
C VAL A 13 10.88 1.33 -1.33
N SER A 14 9.80 1.98 -1.74
CA SER A 14 8.51 1.87 -1.04
C SER A 14 7.44 1.50 -2.06
N LEU A 15 6.78 0.36 -1.83
CA LEU A 15 5.68 -0.10 -2.69
C LEU A 15 4.37 0.42 -2.11
N LEU A 16 3.61 1.13 -2.94
CA LEU A 16 2.30 1.65 -2.54
C LEU A 16 1.21 0.79 -3.17
N LEU A 17 0.32 0.25 -2.33
CA LEU A 17 -0.81 -0.56 -2.78
C LEU A 17 -2.02 0.33 -2.94
N VAL A 18 -2.49 0.48 -4.18
CA VAL A 18 -3.66 1.29 -4.53
C VAL A 18 -4.74 0.36 -5.06
N SER A 19 -5.94 0.44 -4.51
CA SER A 19 -7.10 -0.30 -5.02
C SER A 19 -7.95 0.61 -5.87
N ASP A 20 -8.23 0.21 -7.11
CA ASP A 20 -9.18 0.90 -7.98
C ASP A 20 -10.56 0.27 -7.81
N LEU A 21 -11.38 0.87 -6.96
CA LEU A 21 -12.68 0.33 -6.60
C LEU A 21 -13.67 0.31 -7.76
N SER A 22 -13.47 1.14 -8.79
CA SER A 22 -14.37 1.16 -9.95
C SER A 22 -14.39 -0.17 -10.70
N ARG A 23 -13.35 -0.98 -10.55
CA ARG A 23 -13.26 -2.31 -11.17
C ARG A 23 -13.94 -3.40 -10.36
N LEU A 24 -14.31 -3.10 -9.11
CA LEU A 24 -14.93 -4.06 -8.20
C LEU A 24 -16.44 -3.82 -8.03
N GLY A 25 -16.93 -2.66 -8.47
CA GLY A 25 -18.32 -2.27 -8.33
C GLY A 25 -18.45 -0.79 -8.01
N ASP A 26 -19.50 -0.42 -7.27
CA ASP A 26 -19.70 0.96 -6.85
C ASP A 26 -18.70 1.34 -5.75
N ALA A 27 -17.83 2.31 -6.04
CA ALA A 27 -16.80 2.76 -5.12
C ALA A 27 -17.34 3.31 -3.79
N LYS A 28 -18.59 3.76 -3.77
CA LYS A 28 -19.25 4.26 -2.55
C LYS A 28 -19.88 3.15 -1.71
N ASN A 29 -19.96 1.93 -2.24
CA ASN A 29 -20.53 0.80 -1.54
C ASN A 29 -19.52 0.26 -0.52
N THR A 30 -19.97 0.08 0.73
CA THR A 30 -19.12 -0.42 1.80
C THR A 30 -18.54 -1.80 1.49
N HIS A 31 -19.33 -2.68 0.88
CA HIS A 31 -18.86 -4.01 0.48
C HIS A 31 -17.72 -3.91 -0.55
N THR A 32 -17.84 -3.03 -1.54
CA THR A 32 -16.79 -2.81 -2.54
C THR A 32 -15.49 -2.33 -1.88
N GLN A 33 -15.61 -1.40 -0.94
CA GLN A 33 -14.45 -0.89 -0.20
C GLN A 33 -13.79 -1.99 0.63
N LEU A 34 -14.59 -2.83 1.26
CA LEU A 34 -14.09 -3.96 2.04
C LEU A 34 -13.35 -4.97 1.16
N MET A 35 -13.89 -5.30 0.00
CA MET A 35 -13.25 -6.21 -0.94
C MET A 35 -11.93 -5.65 -1.46
N GLY A 36 -11.88 -4.35 -1.73
CA GLY A 36 -10.63 -3.68 -2.12
C GLY A 36 -9.56 -3.78 -1.04
N ALA A 37 -9.95 -3.60 0.23
CA ALA A 37 -9.04 -3.72 1.35
C ALA A 37 -8.54 -5.17 1.53
N VAL A 38 -9.42 -6.15 1.35
CA VAL A 38 -9.05 -7.58 1.42
C VAL A 38 -8.02 -7.91 0.33
N ASP A 39 -8.25 -7.46 -0.89
CA ASP A 39 -7.30 -7.68 -2.00
C ASP A 39 -5.93 -7.07 -1.70
N ALA A 40 -5.91 -5.86 -1.15
CA ALA A 40 -4.66 -5.21 -0.76
C ALA A 40 -3.92 -6.01 0.31
N GLY A 41 -4.65 -6.58 1.28
CA GLY A 41 -4.06 -7.45 2.31
C GLY A 41 -3.43 -8.71 1.73
N ILE A 42 -4.07 -9.33 0.74
CA ILE A 42 -3.52 -10.51 0.06
C ILE A 42 -2.24 -10.16 -0.68
N VAL A 43 -2.23 -9.05 -1.42
CA VAL A 43 -1.02 -8.58 -2.12
C VAL A 43 0.09 -8.26 -1.12
N SER A 44 -0.26 -7.62 0.00
CA SER A 44 0.69 -7.29 1.06
C SER A 44 1.36 -8.57 1.61
N GLN A 45 0.60 -9.63 1.86
CA GLN A 45 1.15 -10.89 2.33
C GLN A 45 2.07 -11.51 1.30
N ASN A 46 1.72 -11.46 0.01
CA ASN A 46 2.58 -11.97 -1.06
C ASN A 46 3.90 -11.20 -1.14
N ILE A 47 3.86 -9.89 -0.94
CA ILE A 47 5.09 -9.07 -0.86
C ILE A 47 5.94 -9.51 0.31
N SER A 48 5.33 -9.76 1.47
CA SER A 48 6.04 -10.20 2.66
C SER A 48 6.71 -11.56 2.46
N ILE A 49 6.02 -12.49 1.82
CA ILE A 49 6.56 -13.83 1.52
C ILE A 49 7.74 -13.70 0.53
N PHE A 50 7.60 -12.92 -0.51
CA PHE A 50 8.67 -12.70 -1.47
C PHE A 50 9.90 -12.10 -0.80
N CYS A 51 9.72 -11.06 0.01
CA CYS A 51 10.84 -10.41 0.69
C CYS A 51 11.54 -11.37 1.63
N SER A 52 10.81 -12.21 2.35
CA SER A 52 11.38 -13.22 3.22
C SER A 52 12.25 -14.20 2.42
N ALA A 53 11.73 -14.69 1.29
CA ALA A 53 12.47 -15.63 0.43
C ALA A 53 13.70 -14.98 -0.20
N ALA A 54 13.64 -13.70 -0.55
CA ALA A 54 14.74 -12.96 -1.15
C ALA A 54 15.69 -12.34 -0.11
N LYS A 55 15.43 -12.57 1.17
CA LYS A 55 16.22 -12.01 2.30
C LYS A 55 16.20 -10.50 2.34
N LEU A 56 15.07 -9.90 1.98
CA LEU A 56 14.81 -8.47 2.06
C LEU A 56 13.96 -8.16 3.28
N ALA A 57 14.15 -6.97 3.84
CA ALA A 57 13.33 -6.47 4.94
C ALA A 57 12.14 -5.70 4.41
N THR A 58 10.96 -5.96 4.94
CA THR A 58 9.77 -5.18 4.66
C THR A 58 8.81 -5.24 5.85
N VAL A 59 7.91 -4.28 5.90
CA VAL A 59 6.83 -4.28 6.90
C VAL A 59 5.58 -3.68 6.25
N PRO A 60 4.40 -4.33 6.41
CA PRO A 60 3.15 -3.75 5.93
C PRO A 60 2.76 -2.55 6.79
N ARG A 61 2.36 -1.46 6.16
CA ARG A 61 1.97 -0.23 6.85
C ARG A 61 0.73 0.37 6.21
N ALA A 62 -0.20 0.80 7.06
CA ALA A 62 -1.38 1.56 6.63
C ALA A 62 -1.27 3.04 6.97
N SER A 63 -0.25 3.43 7.74
CA SER A 63 -0.05 4.82 8.15
C SER A 63 0.55 5.63 7.00
N MET A 64 -0.22 6.58 6.47
CA MET A 64 0.21 7.44 5.37
C MET A 64 -0.74 8.64 5.23
N ASP A 65 -0.27 9.70 4.59
CA ASP A 65 -1.11 10.84 4.24
C ASP A 65 -1.84 10.54 2.94
N THR A 66 -3.05 9.98 3.04
CA THR A 66 -3.84 9.53 1.91
C THR A 66 -4.20 10.68 0.96
N ALA A 67 -4.61 11.83 1.50
CA ALA A 67 -5.01 12.97 0.69
C ALA A 67 -3.83 13.50 -0.12
N LYS A 68 -2.66 13.60 0.50
CA LYS A 68 -1.46 14.08 -0.17
C LYS A 68 -0.99 13.10 -1.25
N LEU A 69 -1.05 11.80 -0.97
CA LEU A 69 -0.71 10.77 -1.96
C LEU A 69 -1.63 10.81 -3.17
N LYS A 70 -2.93 11.00 -2.96
CA LYS A 70 -3.87 11.14 -4.07
C LYS A 70 -3.53 12.34 -4.95
N SER A 71 -3.17 13.47 -4.34
CA SER A 71 -2.79 14.67 -5.06
C SER A 71 -1.49 14.48 -5.84
N VAL A 72 -0.45 13.98 -5.18
CA VAL A 72 0.88 13.82 -5.79
C VAL A 72 0.87 12.81 -6.93
N LEU A 73 0.15 11.69 -6.76
CA LEU A 73 0.09 10.62 -7.77
C LEU A 73 -1.06 10.80 -8.76
N LYS A 74 -1.86 11.85 -8.60
CA LYS A 74 -3.02 12.15 -9.46
C LYS A 74 -4.00 11.00 -9.51
N LEU A 75 -4.30 10.41 -8.36
CA LEU A 75 -5.26 9.32 -8.26
C LEU A 75 -6.69 9.85 -8.38
N THR A 76 -7.56 9.05 -9.00
CA THR A 76 -8.99 9.36 -9.08
C THR A 76 -9.68 9.07 -7.74
N ASP A 77 -10.94 9.51 -7.60
CA ASP A 77 -11.72 9.29 -6.37
C ASP A 77 -11.96 7.81 -6.08
N THR A 78 -11.91 6.94 -7.11
CA THR A 78 -12.11 5.49 -6.96
C THR A 78 -10.83 4.75 -6.66
N GLN A 79 -9.68 5.40 -6.75
CA GLN A 79 -8.36 4.81 -6.49
C GLN A 79 -7.92 5.15 -5.08
N LEU A 80 -7.93 4.15 -4.19
CA LEU A 80 -7.60 4.35 -2.77
C LEU A 80 -6.22 3.80 -2.45
N PRO A 81 -5.29 4.64 -1.95
CA PRO A 81 -4.04 4.13 -1.38
C PRO A 81 -4.35 3.49 -0.03
N LEU A 82 -4.06 2.21 0.13
CA LEU A 82 -4.47 1.44 1.30
C LEU A 82 -3.30 1.04 2.20
N MET A 83 -2.18 0.64 1.61
CA MET A 83 -1.02 0.16 2.36
C MET A 83 0.25 0.55 1.64
N ASN A 84 1.35 0.59 2.39
CA ASN A 84 2.67 0.71 1.79
C ASN A 84 3.63 -0.30 2.40
N HIS A 85 4.61 -0.69 1.61
CA HIS A 85 5.68 -1.60 1.99
C HIS A 85 7.03 -0.94 1.70
N PRO A 86 7.69 -0.36 2.69
CA PRO A 86 9.09 -0.01 2.52
C PRO A 86 9.89 -1.31 2.41
N VAL A 87 10.76 -1.39 1.42
CA VAL A 87 11.57 -2.58 1.15
C VAL A 87 13.05 -2.19 1.14
N GLY A 88 13.84 -2.93 1.85
CA GLY A 88 15.28 -2.68 1.94
C GLY A 88 16.03 -3.92 2.36
N TYR A 89 17.28 -3.73 2.70
CA TYR A 89 18.15 -4.83 3.17
C TYR A 89 18.12 -4.88 4.68
N HIS A 90 18.31 -6.10 5.21
CA HIS A 90 18.54 -6.28 6.65
C HIS A 90 19.86 -5.65 7.02
N LYS A 91 19.87 -5.03 8.20
CA LYS A 91 21.11 -4.48 8.76
C LYS A 91 21.92 -5.55 9.44
#